data_96237f9b045e65f7cea3614dc1c91816
#
_entry.id   96237f9b045e65f7cea3614dc1c91816
#
_cell.length_a   1.000
_cell.length_b   1.000
_cell.length_c   1.000
_cell.angle_alpha   90.00
_cell.angle_beta   90.00
_cell.angle_gamma   90.00
#
_symmetry.space_group_name_H-M   'P 1'
#
loop_
_entity.id
_entity.type
_entity.pdbx_description
1 polymer ?
#
loop_
_entity_poly.entity_id
_entity_poly.type
_entity_poly.pdbx_seq_one_letter_code
_entity_poly.pdbx_strand_id
1 'polypeptide(L)'
;MNEIEKIPKGYHSITPVLIVKNGDEAIEFYKNGFGVEERCRMKGPDGRVAHAELKLGDSVFMLSDEYPEMKCHSPKTIGGSPVSMYVYVDDVDSIFNKVWNSR
;
A
#
# COMPACT_ATOMS: atom_id res chain seq x y z
N MET A 1 -25.29 -25.82 2.15
CA MET A 1 -25.39 -24.39 1.85
C MET A 1 -24.00 -23.78 1.81
N ASN A 2 -23.73 -23.00 0.80
CA ASN A 2 -22.42 -22.34 0.71
C ASN A 2 -22.40 -21.12 1.60
N GLU A 3 -21.41 -21.10 2.48
CA GLU A 3 -21.20 -19.93 3.29
C GLU A 3 -20.42 -18.90 2.50
N ILE A 4 -20.86 -17.65 2.58
CA ILE A 4 -20.11 -16.55 2.00
C ILE A 4 -18.98 -16.22 2.98
N GLU A 5 -17.77 -16.29 2.50
CA GLU A 5 -16.63 -15.92 3.32
C GLU A 5 -16.67 -14.42 3.59
N LYS A 6 -16.68 -14.06 4.87
CA LYS A 6 -16.67 -12.66 5.28
C LYS A 6 -15.34 -11.99 5.01
N ILE A 7 -14.27 -12.76 5.01
CA ILE A 7 -12.93 -12.30 4.72
C ILE A 7 -12.54 -12.87 3.36
N PRO A 8 -12.24 -12.00 2.36
CA PRO A 8 -11.84 -12.49 1.06
C PRO A 8 -10.58 -13.34 1.15
N LYS A 9 -10.45 -14.29 0.23
CA LYS A 9 -9.28 -15.16 0.19
C LYS A 9 -8.01 -14.34 0.04
N GLY A 10 -7.01 -14.63 0.88
CA GLY A 10 -5.74 -13.92 0.88
C GLY A 10 -5.73 -12.67 1.76
N TYR A 11 -6.85 -12.36 2.39
CA TYR A 11 -6.97 -11.21 3.31
C TYR A 11 -7.11 -11.70 4.75
N HIS A 12 -6.94 -10.78 5.66
CA HIS A 12 -7.11 -11.00 7.08
C HIS A 12 -8.16 -10.01 7.62
N SER A 13 -8.48 -10.11 8.90
CA SER A 13 -9.52 -9.26 9.49
C SER A 13 -9.22 -7.77 9.36
N ILE A 14 -7.94 -7.40 9.36
CA ILE A 14 -7.52 -6.00 9.22
C ILE A 14 -6.71 -5.89 7.93
N THR A 15 -7.10 -4.96 7.08
CA THR A 15 -6.36 -4.65 5.85
C THR A 15 -6.03 -3.16 5.86
N PRO A 16 -4.76 -2.79 5.95
CA PRO A 16 -4.39 -1.37 5.90
C PRO A 16 -4.68 -0.78 4.53
N VAL A 17 -5.07 0.50 4.54
CA VAL A 17 -5.18 1.28 3.31
C VAL A 17 -4.26 2.50 3.50
N LEU A 18 -3.25 2.60 2.66
CA LEU A 18 -2.30 3.70 2.71
C LEU A 18 -2.79 4.81 1.78
N ILE A 19 -2.91 6.01 2.32
CA ILE A 19 -3.24 7.19 1.53
C ILE A 19 -1.93 7.90 1.23
N VAL A 20 -1.63 8.12 -0.04
CA VAL A 20 -0.34 8.71 -0.45
C VAL A 20 -0.59 9.89 -1.39
N LYS A 21 0.43 10.70 -1.59
CA LYS A 21 0.31 11.88 -2.44
C LYS A 21 0.48 11.58 -3.92
N ASN A 22 1.26 10.55 -4.24
CA ASN A 22 1.45 10.10 -5.63
C ASN A 22 1.44 8.59 -5.65
N GLY A 23 0.28 8.01 -5.98
CA GLY A 23 0.06 6.58 -5.92
C GLY A 23 0.95 5.79 -6.85
N ASP A 24 1.09 6.25 -8.10
CA ASP A 24 1.94 5.55 -9.07
C ASP A 24 3.39 5.48 -8.59
N GLU A 25 3.92 6.59 -8.11
CA GLU A 25 5.29 6.64 -7.58
C GLU A 25 5.46 5.77 -6.35
N ALA A 26 4.50 5.82 -5.45
CA ALA A 26 4.55 5.01 -4.22
C ALA A 26 4.55 3.52 -4.54
N ILE A 27 3.72 3.09 -5.48
CA ILE A 27 3.65 1.69 -5.87
C ILE A 27 5.01 1.24 -6.42
N GLU A 28 5.62 2.02 -7.30
CA GLU A 28 6.93 1.68 -7.85
C GLU A 28 8.02 1.66 -6.77
N PHE A 29 7.96 2.57 -5.82
CA PHE A 29 8.86 2.57 -4.68
C PHE A 29 8.75 1.28 -3.86
N TYR A 30 7.53 0.87 -3.55
CA TYR A 30 7.31 -0.35 -2.78
C TYR A 30 7.74 -1.60 -3.55
N LYS A 31 7.50 -1.63 -4.85
CA LYS A 31 7.94 -2.76 -5.69
C LYS A 31 9.47 -2.85 -5.72
N ASN A 32 10.15 -1.74 -5.92
CA ASN A 32 11.60 -1.71 -6.04
C ASN A 32 12.29 -1.89 -4.68
N GLY A 33 11.74 -1.29 -3.63
CA GLY A 33 12.36 -1.34 -2.31
C GLY A 33 12.05 -2.60 -1.53
N PHE A 34 10.78 -2.99 -1.50
CA PHE A 34 10.32 -4.10 -0.66
C PHE A 34 9.97 -5.36 -1.46
N GLY A 35 9.97 -5.28 -2.78
CA GLY A 35 9.62 -6.43 -3.61
C GLY A 35 8.14 -6.80 -3.54
N VAL A 36 7.26 -5.82 -3.30
CA VAL A 36 5.83 -6.11 -3.26
C VAL A 36 5.34 -6.54 -4.63
N GLU A 37 4.32 -7.39 -4.63
CA GLU A 37 3.61 -7.80 -5.82
C GLU A 37 2.41 -6.87 -6.02
N GLU A 38 2.34 -6.25 -7.18
CA GLU A 38 1.18 -5.44 -7.54
C GLU A 38 0.08 -6.35 -8.03
N ARG A 39 -1.04 -6.40 -7.32
CA ARG A 39 -2.18 -7.26 -7.67
C ARG A 39 -3.18 -6.54 -8.56
N CYS A 40 -3.42 -5.27 -8.30
CA CYS A 40 -4.24 -4.45 -9.18
C CYS A 40 -3.94 -2.97 -8.96
N ARG A 41 -4.28 -2.17 -9.96
CA ARG A 41 -4.16 -0.72 -9.89
C ARG A 41 -5.30 -0.14 -10.72
N MET A 42 -6.23 0.52 -10.05
CA MET A 42 -7.38 1.14 -10.71
C MET A 42 -7.25 2.66 -10.60
N LYS A 43 -7.23 3.31 -11.76
CA LYS A 43 -7.11 4.76 -11.83
C LYS A 43 -8.47 5.39 -12.11
N GLY A 44 -8.68 6.55 -11.50
CA GLY A 44 -9.85 7.38 -11.81
C GLY A 44 -9.65 8.17 -13.10
N PRO A 45 -10.70 8.87 -13.55
CA PRO A 45 -10.65 9.64 -14.81
C PRO A 45 -9.60 10.76 -14.77
N ASP A 46 -9.25 11.23 -13.58
CA ASP A 46 -8.25 12.30 -13.40
C ASP A 46 -6.82 11.77 -13.29
N GLY A 47 -6.61 10.47 -13.44
CA GLY A 47 -5.30 9.85 -13.39
C GLY A 47 -4.82 9.48 -12.00
N ARG A 48 -5.58 9.84 -10.95
CA ARG A 48 -5.23 9.42 -9.59
C ARG A 48 -5.48 7.92 -9.42
N VAL A 49 -4.64 7.27 -8.60
CA VAL A 49 -4.88 5.89 -8.21
C VAL A 49 -6.06 5.87 -7.23
N ALA A 50 -7.19 5.39 -7.69
CA ALA A 50 -8.38 5.29 -6.85
C ALA A 50 -8.27 4.10 -5.90
N HIS A 51 -7.61 3.02 -6.34
CA HIS A 51 -7.49 1.80 -5.56
C HIS A 51 -6.35 0.96 -6.12
N ALA A 52 -5.51 0.46 -5.24
CA ALA A 52 -4.50 -0.52 -5.61
C ALA A 52 -4.41 -1.58 -4.51
N GLU A 53 -4.03 -2.79 -4.88
CA GLU A 53 -3.79 -3.88 -3.94
C GLU A 53 -2.39 -4.39 -4.17
N LEU A 54 -1.64 -4.44 -3.08
CA LEU A 54 -0.24 -4.85 -3.09
C LEU A 54 -0.05 -5.98 -2.09
N LYS A 55 0.87 -6.88 -2.39
CA LYS A 55 1.16 -8.01 -1.50
C LYS A 55 2.62 -8.02 -1.12
N LEU A 56 2.88 -8.12 0.17
CA LEU A 56 4.22 -8.27 0.72
C LEU A 56 4.22 -9.51 1.62
N GLY A 57 4.95 -10.55 1.20
CA GLY A 57 4.94 -11.80 1.93
C GLY A 57 3.54 -12.41 1.98
N ASP A 58 3.01 -12.60 3.17
CA ASP A 58 1.67 -13.15 3.38
C ASP A 58 0.60 -12.07 3.58
N SER A 59 0.95 -10.80 3.43
CA SER A 59 0.06 -9.70 3.78
C SER A 59 -0.32 -8.87 2.56
N VAL A 60 -1.61 -8.57 2.44
CA VAL A 60 -2.13 -7.68 1.42
C VAL A 60 -2.48 -6.35 2.07
N PHE A 61 -2.10 -5.28 1.42
CA PHE A 61 -2.52 -3.95 1.82
C PHE A 61 -2.99 -3.17 0.60
N MET A 62 -3.76 -2.14 0.85
CA MET A 62 -4.33 -1.31 -0.20
C MET A 62 -3.68 0.05 -0.21
N LEU A 63 -3.82 0.76 -1.32
CA LEU A 63 -3.22 2.08 -1.48
C LEU A 63 -4.10 2.92 -2.40
N SER A 64 -4.21 4.20 -2.08
CA SER A 64 -4.87 5.15 -2.97
C SER A 64 -4.16 6.50 -2.89
N ASP A 65 -4.37 7.30 -3.94
CA ASP A 65 -4.00 8.71 -3.89
C ASP A 65 -4.89 9.46 -2.91
N GLU A 66 -4.45 10.66 -2.55
CA GLU A 66 -5.27 11.56 -1.76
C GLU A 66 -6.54 11.94 -2.50
N TYR A 67 -7.61 12.03 -1.75
CA TYR A 67 -8.87 12.58 -2.19
C TYR A 67 -9.31 13.60 -1.14
N PRO A 68 -8.77 14.83 -1.19
CA PRO A 68 -9.09 15.85 -0.20
C PRO A 68 -10.58 16.16 -0.11
N GLU A 69 -11.28 16.06 -1.24
CA GLU A 69 -12.72 16.23 -1.30
C GLU A 69 -13.48 15.21 -0.46
N MET A 70 -12.84 14.07 -0.16
CA MET A 70 -13.40 13.02 0.70
C MET A 70 -12.70 12.96 2.06
N LYS A 71 -11.92 14.00 2.39
CA LYS A 71 -11.13 14.08 3.62
C LYS A 71 -10.12 12.95 3.77
N CYS A 72 -9.62 12.44 2.64
CA CYS A 72 -8.56 11.44 2.61
C CYS A 72 -7.24 12.13 2.29
N HIS A 73 -6.39 12.29 3.31
CA HIS A 73 -5.14 13.03 3.22
C HIS A 73 -3.96 12.10 3.47
N SER A 74 -2.85 12.34 2.76
CA SER A 74 -1.63 11.59 2.97
C SER A 74 -0.88 12.11 4.21
N PRO A 75 0.02 11.29 4.77
CA PRO A 75 0.90 11.74 5.84
C PRO A 75 1.72 12.97 5.45
N LYS A 76 2.13 13.04 4.19
CA LYS A 76 2.90 14.18 3.70
C LYS A 76 2.10 15.47 3.79
N THR A 77 0.82 15.43 3.46
CA THR A 77 -0.06 16.60 3.50
C THR A 77 -0.34 17.04 4.93
N ILE A 78 -0.59 16.09 5.84
CA ILE A 78 -0.92 16.43 7.22
C ILE A 78 0.32 16.61 8.10
N GLY A 79 1.50 16.24 7.61
CA GLY A 79 2.75 16.45 8.32
C GLY A 79 3.15 15.35 9.29
N GLY A 80 2.57 14.19 9.20
CA GLY A 80 2.90 13.06 10.06
C GLY A 80 1.87 11.96 9.99
N SER A 81 2.11 10.87 10.69
CA SER A 81 1.18 9.75 10.73
C SER A 81 1.14 9.15 12.13
N PRO A 82 -0.04 8.88 12.69
CA PRO A 82 -0.16 8.20 13.98
C PRO A 82 -0.02 6.70 13.87
N VAL A 83 0.16 6.17 12.64
CA VAL A 83 0.25 4.73 12.40
C VAL A 83 1.62 4.39 11.85
N SER A 84 2.22 3.34 12.38
CA SER A 84 3.47 2.76 11.89
C SER A 84 3.22 1.33 11.46
N MET A 85 3.97 0.89 10.45
CA MET A 85 3.87 -0.47 9.94
C MET A 85 5.17 -1.20 10.23
N TYR A 86 5.07 -2.37 10.88
CA TYR A 86 6.21 -3.25 11.08
C TYR A 86 6.23 -4.30 10.00
N VAL A 87 7.38 -4.49 9.37
CA VAL A 87 7.55 -5.47 8.31
C VAL A 87 8.65 -6.44 8.73
N TYR A 88 8.32 -7.72 8.76
CA TYR A 88 9.28 -8.77 9.07
C TYR A 88 9.82 -9.34 7.77
N VAL A 89 11.13 -9.33 7.61
CA VAL A 89 11.82 -9.79 6.40
C VAL A 89 12.96 -10.70 6.77
N ASP A 90 13.38 -11.55 5.83
CA ASP A 90 14.47 -12.51 6.06
C ASP A 90 15.82 -11.81 6.17
N ASP A 91 16.06 -10.77 5.38
CA ASP A 91 17.33 -10.06 5.34
C ASP A 91 17.06 -8.55 5.43
N VAL A 92 17.14 -8.04 6.65
CA VAL A 92 16.88 -6.63 6.93
C VAL A 92 17.88 -5.72 6.19
N ASP A 93 19.15 -6.10 6.17
CA ASP A 93 20.18 -5.27 5.54
C ASP A 93 19.96 -5.13 4.05
N SER A 94 19.60 -6.23 3.39
CA SER A 94 19.32 -6.21 1.96
C SER A 94 18.13 -5.31 1.63
N ILE A 95 17.06 -5.43 2.40
CA ILE A 95 15.86 -4.61 2.21
C ILE A 95 16.17 -3.13 2.50
N PHE A 96 16.89 -2.88 3.59
CA PHE A 96 17.28 -1.49 3.94
C PHE A 96 18.04 -0.83 2.79
N ASN A 97 19.01 -1.55 2.21
CA ASN A 97 19.80 -1.01 1.11
C ASN A 97 18.95 -0.74 -0.14
N LYS A 98 18.03 -1.65 -0.47
CA LYS A 98 17.13 -1.46 -1.60
C LYS A 98 16.23 -0.23 -1.40
N VAL A 99 15.66 -0.09 -0.21
CA VAL A 99 14.78 1.05 0.11
C VAL A 99 15.59 2.35 0.05
N TRP A 100 16.79 2.36 0.62
CA TRP A 100 17.64 3.52 0.60
C TRP A 100 17.97 3.96 -0.83
N ASN A 101 18.30 3.00 -1.69
CA ASN A 101 18.68 3.28 -3.07
C ASN A 101 17.49 3.61 -3.98
N SER A 102 16.27 3.34 -3.54
CA SER A 102 15.04 3.59 -4.31
C SER A 102 14.44 4.97 -4.04
N ARG A 103 14.99 5.73 -3.10
CA ARG A 103 14.45 7.04 -2.73
C ARG A 103 14.69 8.09 -3.79
#